data_91b61243aff5053f8ee39e4d64e222fa
#
_entry.id   91b61243aff5053f8ee39e4d64e222fa
#
_cell.length_a   1.000
_cell.length_b   1.000
_cell.length_c   1.000
_cell.angle_alpha   90.00
_cell.angle_beta   90.00
_cell.angle_gamma   90.00
#
_symmetry.space_group_name_H-M   'P 1'
#
loop_
_entity.id
_entity.type
_entity.pdbx_description
1 polymer ?
#
loop_
_entity_poly.entity_id
_entity_poly.type
_entity_poly.pdbx_seq_one_letter_code
_entity_poly.pdbx_strand_id
1 'polypeptide(L)'
;MKISFLGAGSVGFTQTLVRDILKVKKLQNIEISLHDISRSNLLMVAELIQKDITANNLPTKLSIDPIRKESIKNAKYIISCVRVGGLEAFETDISIPLKYGIDQCVGDTICAGGIMYGQRNIPVILDFCKDIKKYAKKNALFLNYANP
;
A
#
# COMPACT_ATOMS: atom_id res chain seq x y z
N MET A 1 -19.32 0.86 -1.20
CA MET A 1 -18.15 1.75 -0.98
C MET A 1 -16.91 1.01 -1.45
N LYS A 2 -15.93 1.69 -2.11
CA LYS A 2 -14.69 1.05 -2.58
C LYS A 2 -13.49 1.58 -1.78
N ILE A 3 -12.62 0.67 -1.33
CA ILE A 3 -11.32 0.94 -0.73
C ILE A 3 -10.25 0.35 -1.67
N SER A 4 -9.31 1.16 -2.10
CA SER A 4 -8.20 0.75 -2.97
C SER A 4 -6.90 0.66 -2.16
N PHE A 5 -6.18 -0.44 -2.29
CA PHE A 5 -4.85 -0.64 -1.71
C PHE A 5 -3.79 -0.55 -2.81
N LEU A 6 -2.84 0.36 -2.65
CA LEU A 6 -1.68 0.52 -3.53
C LEU A 6 -0.43 -0.01 -2.82
N GLY A 7 0.28 -0.93 -3.44
CA GLY A 7 1.35 -1.70 -2.79
C GLY A 7 0.79 -2.87 -1.97
N ALA A 8 -0.26 -3.52 -2.49
CA ALA A 8 -0.97 -4.58 -1.78
C ALA A 8 -0.21 -5.91 -1.69
N GLY A 9 0.97 -6.03 -2.29
CA GLY A 9 1.77 -7.26 -2.29
C GLY A 9 2.44 -7.61 -0.94
N SER A 10 2.22 -6.81 0.10
CA SER A 10 2.71 -7.10 1.46
C SER A 10 1.76 -8.03 2.20
N VAL A 11 2.12 -9.31 2.34
CA VAL A 11 1.27 -10.35 2.97
C VAL A 11 0.85 -9.94 4.37
N GLY A 12 1.81 -9.68 5.26
CA GLY A 12 1.52 -9.38 6.66
C GLY A 12 0.74 -8.09 6.85
N PHE A 13 1.06 -7.06 6.08
CA PHE A 13 0.51 -5.73 6.27
C PHE A 13 -0.89 -5.57 5.65
N THR A 14 -1.02 -5.90 4.36
CA THR A 14 -2.29 -5.75 3.63
C THR A 14 -3.38 -6.66 4.21
N GLN A 15 -3.05 -7.94 4.48
CA GLN A 15 -4.01 -8.87 5.04
C GLN A 15 -4.48 -8.42 6.43
N THR A 16 -3.57 -7.95 7.30
CA THR A 16 -3.93 -7.46 8.63
C THR A 16 -4.86 -6.26 8.56
N LEU A 17 -4.54 -5.26 7.73
CA LEU A 17 -5.40 -4.09 7.55
C LEU A 17 -6.79 -4.46 7.02
N VAL A 18 -6.85 -5.36 6.03
CA VAL A 18 -8.13 -5.82 5.50
C VAL A 18 -8.95 -6.55 6.57
N ARG A 19 -8.33 -7.44 7.35
CA ARG A 19 -8.98 -8.12 8.47
C ARG A 19 -9.53 -7.14 9.49
N ASP A 20 -8.77 -6.11 9.85
CA ASP A 20 -9.21 -5.11 10.82
C ASP A 20 -10.38 -4.26 10.28
N ILE A 21 -10.36 -3.90 9.00
CA ILE A 21 -11.50 -3.24 8.35
C ILE A 21 -12.75 -4.14 8.40
N LEU A 22 -12.61 -5.42 8.06
CA LEU A 22 -13.73 -6.35 7.96
C LEU A 22 -14.29 -6.82 9.33
N LYS A 23 -13.55 -6.63 10.44
CA LYS A 23 -14.10 -6.77 11.80
C LYS A 23 -15.22 -5.76 12.09
N VAL A 24 -15.20 -4.61 11.42
CA VAL A 24 -16.22 -3.56 11.59
C VAL A 24 -17.45 -3.90 10.76
N LYS A 25 -18.55 -4.31 11.38
CA LYS A 25 -19.78 -4.76 10.70
C LYS A 25 -20.26 -3.81 9.59
N LYS A 26 -20.20 -2.50 9.82
CA LYS A 26 -20.61 -1.47 8.83
C LYS A 26 -19.71 -1.43 7.59
N LEU A 27 -18.50 -2.00 7.66
CA LEU A 27 -17.52 -2.04 6.58
C LEU A 27 -17.43 -3.42 5.89
N GLN A 28 -18.31 -4.36 6.20
CA GLN A 28 -18.30 -5.68 5.57
C GLN A 28 -18.89 -5.70 4.15
N ASN A 29 -19.89 -4.84 3.86
CA ASN A 29 -20.46 -4.75 2.51
C ASN A 29 -19.78 -3.66 1.70
N ILE A 30 -18.53 -3.91 1.33
CA ILE A 30 -17.69 -2.99 0.55
C ILE A 30 -16.99 -3.73 -0.59
N GLU A 31 -16.39 -2.95 -1.48
CA GLU A 31 -15.45 -3.43 -2.48
C GLU A 31 -14.02 -3.10 -2.00
N ILE A 32 -13.15 -4.10 -1.99
CA ILE A 32 -11.71 -3.96 -1.76
C ILE A 32 -11.01 -4.23 -3.07
N SER A 33 -10.22 -3.27 -3.53
CA SER A 33 -9.43 -3.39 -4.75
C SER A 33 -7.95 -3.39 -4.38
N LEU A 34 -7.23 -4.39 -4.86
CA LEU A 34 -5.81 -4.58 -4.60
C LEU A 34 -5.00 -4.27 -5.86
N HIS A 35 -3.96 -3.46 -5.71
CA HIS A 35 -3.00 -3.15 -6.76
C HIS A 35 -1.57 -3.26 -6.25
N ASP A 36 -0.71 -3.92 -7.01
CA ASP A 36 0.73 -4.00 -6.79
C ASP A 36 1.46 -4.16 -8.12
N ILE A 37 2.74 -3.74 -8.17
CA ILE A 37 3.62 -3.96 -9.31
C ILE A 37 4.08 -5.43 -9.41
N SER A 38 4.16 -6.13 -8.27
CA SER A 38 4.46 -7.56 -8.20
C SER A 38 3.19 -8.38 -8.34
N ARG A 39 2.95 -8.90 -9.54
CA ARG A 39 1.77 -9.73 -9.80
C ARG A 39 1.73 -11.00 -8.93
N SER A 40 2.87 -11.63 -8.69
CA SER A 40 2.94 -12.85 -7.88
C SER A 40 2.54 -12.59 -6.43
N ASN A 41 3.09 -11.54 -5.81
CA ASN A 41 2.74 -11.16 -4.44
C ASN A 41 1.29 -10.73 -4.34
N LEU A 42 0.80 -9.95 -5.33
CA LEU A 42 -0.58 -9.50 -5.38
C LEU A 42 -1.58 -10.66 -5.39
N LEU A 43 -1.33 -11.69 -6.21
CA LEU A 43 -2.18 -12.88 -6.29
C LEU A 43 -2.15 -13.68 -4.99
N MET A 44 -0.99 -13.86 -4.38
CA MET A 44 -0.84 -14.56 -3.10
C MET A 44 -1.65 -13.86 -1.98
N VAL A 45 -1.51 -12.54 -1.87
CA VAL A 45 -2.25 -11.75 -0.87
C VAL A 45 -3.75 -11.80 -1.13
N ALA A 46 -4.16 -11.69 -2.39
CA ALA A 46 -5.56 -11.75 -2.77
C ALA A 46 -6.20 -13.11 -2.42
N GLU A 47 -5.48 -14.22 -2.64
CA GLU A 47 -5.94 -15.56 -2.26
C GLU A 47 -6.15 -15.69 -0.75
N LEU A 48 -5.23 -15.17 0.06
CA LEU A 48 -5.36 -15.18 1.52
C LEU A 48 -6.56 -14.36 1.99
N ILE A 49 -6.75 -13.15 1.44
CA ILE A 49 -7.89 -12.30 1.76
C ILE A 49 -9.21 -12.95 1.30
N GLN A 50 -9.23 -13.57 0.12
CA GLN A 50 -10.42 -14.28 -0.37
C GLN A 50 -10.79 -15.47 0.53
N LYS A 51 -9.82 -16.20 1.05
CA LYS A 51 -10.05 -17.27 2.05
C LYS A 51 -10.68 -16.71 3.31
N ASP A 52 -10.18 -15.57 3.82
CA ASP A 52 -10.75 -14.91 5.01
C ASP A 52 -12.20 -14.46 4.77
N ILE A 53 -12.50 -13.87 3.61
CA ILE A 53 -13.84 -13.44 3.21
C ILE A 53 -14.80 -14.64 3.17
N THR A 54 -14.38 -15.71 2.50
CA THR A 54 -15.19 -16.92 2.32
C THR A 54 -15.44 -17.65 3.64
N ALA A 55 -14.39 -17.84 4.45
CA ALA A 55 -14.50 -18.54 5.74
C ALA A 55 -15.44 -17.83 6.73
N ASN A 56 -15.57 -16.52 6.61
CA ASN A 56 -16.43 -15.71 7.48
C ASN A 56 -17.77 -15.33 6.83
N ASN A 57 -18.09 -15.85 5.64
CA ASN A 57 -19.32 -15.56 4.88
C ASN A 57 -19.56 -14.04 4.70
N LEU A 58 -18.50 -13.26 4.43
CA LEU A 58 -18.59 -11.80 4.31
C LEU A 58 -19.12 -11.39 2.94
N PRO A 59 -19.98 -10.36 2.86
CA PRO A 59 -20.52 -9.84 1.60
C PRO A 59 -19.51 -8.96 0.82
N THR A 60 -18.27 -8.93 1.24
CA THR A 60 -17.20 -8.10 0.68
C THR A 60 -16.84 -8.60 -0.72
N LYS A 61 -16.73 -7.66 -1.66
CA LYS A 61 -16.21 -7.91 -3.01
C LYS A 61 -14.72 -7.64 -3.05
N LEU A 62 -13.93 -8.58 -3.55
CA LEU A 62 -12.50 -8.43 -3.76
C LEU A 62 -12.22 -8.30 -5.25
N SER A 63 -11.46 -7.28 -5.67
CA SER A 63 -10.92 -7.14 -7.01
C SER A 63 -9.40 -7.07 -6.99
N ILE A 64 -8.79 -7.57 -8.07
CA ILE A 64 -7.35 -7.54 -8.32
C ILE A 64 -7.14 -6.71 -9.58
N ASP A 65 -6.58 -5.52 -9.42
CA ASP A 65 -6.45 -4.57 -10.52
C ASP A 65 -4.96 -4.34 -10.83
N PRO A 66 -4.43 -4.94 -11.90
CA PRO A 66 -3.03 -4.76 -12.29
C PRO A 66 -2.74 -3.33 -12.78
N ILE A 67 -3.78 -2.60 -13.18
CA ILE A 67 -3.69 -1.21 -13.62
C ILE A 67 -4.14 -0.31 -12.46
N ARG A 68 -3.20 0.49 -11.93
CA ARG A 68 -3.44 1.38 -10.78
C ARG A 68 -4.69 2.26 -10.94
N LYS A 69 -4.90 2.81 -12.12
CA LYS A 69 -6.05 3.68 -12.39
C LYS A 69 -7.39 2.98 -12.20
N GLU A 70 -7.51 1.72 -12.57
CA GLU A 70 -8.73 0.93 -12.40
C GLU A 70 -8.95 0.61 -10.91
N SER A 71 -7.88 0.33 -10.17
CA SER A 71 -7.97 0.16 -8.72
C SER A 71 -8.48 1.42 -8.03
N ILE A 72 -7.97 2.60 -8.40
CA ILE A 72 -8.34 3.89 -7.82
C ILE A 72 -9.74 4.34 -8.24
N LYS A 73 -10.21 3.94 -9.42
CA LYS A 73 -11.47 4.40 -10.00
C LYS A 73 -12.65 4.19 -9.06
N ASN A 74 -13.36 5.30 -8.78
CA ASN A 74 -14.48 5.35 -7.85
C ASN A 74 -14.18 4.97 -6.40
N ALA A 75 -12.90 4.85 -6.01
CA ALA A 75 -12.53 4.58 -4.63
C ALA A 75 -12.87 5.79 -3.74
N LYS A 76 -13.37 5.51 -2.52
CA LYS A 76 -13.61 6.51 -1.47
C LYS A 76 -12.41 6.64 -0.54
N TYR A 77 -11.70 5.53 -0.33
CA TYR A 77 -10.47 5.48 0.44
C TYR A 77 -9.39 4.83 -0.39
N ILE A 78 -8.20 5.41 -0.36
CA ILE A 78 -7.02 4.86 -1.00
C ILE A 78 -5.93 4.73 0.07
N ILE A 79 -5.43 3.53 0.25
CA ILE A 79 -4.40 3.22 1.24
C ILE A 79 -3.12 2.86 0.48
N SER A 80 -2.05 3.60 0.73
CA SER A 80 -0.73 3.33 0.15
C SER A 80 0.15 2.61 1.17
N CYS A 81 0.70 1.47 0.77
CA CYS A 81 1.62 0.65 1.56
C CYS A 81 2.91 0.40 0.77
N VAL A 82 3.28 1.31 -0.12
CA VAL A 82 4.44 1.12 -1.01
C VAL A 82 5.75 1.43 -0.31
N ARG A 83 6.76 0.61 -0.59
CA ARG A 83 8.17 0.91 -0.33
C ARG A 83 8.91 0.86 -1.67
N VAL A 84 9.21 2.02 -2.21
CA VAL A 84 9.90 2.13 -3.50
C VAL A 84 11.34 1.63 -3.35
N GLY A 85 11.74 0.70 -4.22
CA GLY A 85 13.06 0.07 -4.21
C GLY A 85 13.19 -1.14 -3.27
N GLY A 86 12.16 -1.45 -2.47
CA GLY A 86 12.15 -2.65 -1.61
C GLY A 86 13.28 -2.70 -0.58
N LEU A 87 13.70 -3.90 -0.23
CA LEU A 87 14.76 -4.14 0.76
C LEU A 87 16.15 -3.78 0.23
N GLU A 88 16.41 -3.96 -1.06
CA GLU A 88 17.70 -3.63 -1.68
C GLU A 88 18.03 -2.13 -1.58
N ALA A 89 17.03 -1.28 -1.85
CA ALA A 89 17.19 0.14 -1.67
C ALA A 89 17.34 0.53 -0.19
N PHE A 90 16.65 -0.17 0.71
CA PHE A 90 16.80 0.03 2.15
C PHE A 90 18.20 -0.34 2.65
N GLU A 91 18.77 -1.44 2.19
CA GLU A 91 20.16 -1.81 2.46
C GLU A 91 21.14 -0.73 1.99
N THR A 92 20.90 -0.17 0.80
CA THR A 92 21.69 0.94 0.26
C THR A 92 21.60 2.20 1.13
N ASP A 93 20.39 2.52 1.61
CA ASP A 93 20.11 3.67 2.48
C ASP A 93 20.85 3.58 3.82
N ILE A 94 21.11 2.37 4.32
CA ILE A 94 21.89 2.12 5.54
C ILE A 94 23.38 2.09 5.25
N SER A 95 23.80 1.37 4.21
CA SER A 95 25.21 1.12 3.96
C SER A 95 25.99 2.34 3.46
N ILE A 96 25.34 3.26 2.74
CA ILE A 96 26.02 4.50 2.30
C ILE A 96 26.43 5.38 3.49
N PRO A 97 25.52 5.78 4.41
CA PRO A 97 25.90 6.57 5.58
C PRO A 97 26.95 5.87 6.46
N LEU A 98 26.85 4.56 6.59
CA LEU A 98 27.79 3.78 7.39
C LEU A 98 29.24 3.88 6.87
N LYS A 99 29.46 4.01 5.56
CA LYS A 99 30.78 4.25 4.97
C LYS A 99 31.43 5.57 5.44
N TYR A 100 30.61 6.50 5.92
CA TYR A 100 31.04 7.79 6.46
C TYR A 100 31.00 7.81 7.99
N GLY A 101 30.90 6.65 8.63
CA GLY A 101 30.86 6.53 10.09
C GLY A 101 29.54 6.96 10.72
N ILE A 102 28.48 7.08 9.93
CA ILE A 102 27.14 7.42 10.42
C ILE A 102 26.33 6.13 10.58
N ASP A 103 26.26 5.66 11.83
CA ASP A 103 25.42 4.54 12.21
C ASP A 103 24.03 5.05 12.57
N GLN A 104 23.03 4.66 11.78
CA GLN A 104 21.66 5.17 11.91
C GLN A 104 20.66 4.10 12.31
N CYS A 105 21.10 2.92 12.73
CA CYS A 105 20.24 1.78 13.10
C CYS A 105 19.20 1.43 12.00
N VAL A 106 18.03 2.04 12.03
CA VAL A 106 17.02 1.92 10.96
C VAL A 106 17.10 3.11 9.99
N GLY A 107 17.04 4.32 10.50
CA GLY A 107 17.34 5.57 9.79
C GLY A 107 16.48 5.92 8.60
N ASP A 108 15.27 5.35 8.48
CA ASP A 108 14.41 5.56 7.32
C ASP A 108 13.40 6.72 7.49
N THR A 109 13.51 7.52 8.54
CA THR A 109 12.63 8.67 8.79
C THR A 109 13.33 10.00 8.53
N ILE A 110 14.25 10.43 9.41
CA ILE A 110 14.87 11.78 9.37
C ILE A 110 16.39 11.74 9.24
N CYS A 111 17.02 10.58 9.17
CA CYS A 111 18.44 10.41 8.95
C CYS A 111 18.79 10.50 7.45
N ALA A 112 20.08 10.36 7.11
CA ALA A 112 20.57 10.35 5.73
C ALA A 112 19.84 9.31 4.86
N GLY A 113 19.61 8.11 5.39
CA GLY A 113 18.81 7.06 4.73
C GLY A 113 17.37 7.49 4.50
N GLY A 114 16.76 8.20 5.44
CA GLY A 114 15.40 8.75 5.31
C GLY A 114 15.30 9.78 4.19
N ILE A 115 16.32 10.60 3.99
CA ILE A 115 16.38 11.55 2.87
C ILE A 115 16.39 10.78 1.52
N MET A 116 17.23 9.77 1.38
CA MET A 116 17.31 8.96 0.17
C MET A 116 15.98 8.21 -0.07
N TYR A 117 15.39 7.67 0.96
CA TYR A 117 14.07 7.03 0.91
C TYR A 117 13.00 8.01 0.46
N GLY A 118 12.94 9.21 1.05
CA GLY A 118 12.01 10.27 0.67
C GLY A 118 12.16 10.69 -0.79
N GLN A 119 13.38 10.89 -1.26
CA GLN A 119 13.67 11.24 -2.66
C GLN A 119 13.12 10.19 -3.66
N ARG A 120 13.12 8.91 -3.30
CA ARG A 120 12.55 7.84 -4.14
C ARG A 120 11.02 7.78 -4.05
N ASN A 121 10.46 7.98 -2.86
CA ASN A 121 9.03 7.78 -2.63
C ASN A 121 8.19 8.99 -3.04
N ILE A 122 8.65 10.22 -2.79
CA ILE A 122 7.89 11.45 -3.06
C ILE A 122 7.39 11.52 -4.52
N PRO A 123 8.20 11.29 -5.56
CA PRO A 123 7.73 11.33 -6.94
C PRO A 123 6.61 10.31 -7.22
N VAL A 124 6.71 9.10 -6.65
CA VAL A 124 5.70 8.05 -6.82
C VAL A 124 4.39 8.42 -6.11
N ILE A 125 4.46 8.94 -4.89
CA ILE A 125 3.29 9.40 -4.14
C ILE A 125 2.62 10.58 -4.83
N LEU A 126 3.38 11.54 -5.38
CA LEU A 126 2.83 12.64 -6.16
C LEU A 126 2.11 12.15 -7.43
N ASP A 127 2.62 11.10 -8.07
CA ASP A 127 1.97 10.49 -9.21
C ASP A 127 0.68 9.76 -8.81
N PHE A 128 0.66 9.10 -7.64
CA PHE A 128 -0.58 8.56 -7.06
C PHE A 128 -1.61 9.67 -6.81
N CYS A 129 -1.21 10.79 -6.25
CA CYS A 129 -2.10 11.93 -6.01
C CYS A 129 -2.72 12.47 -7.30
N LYS A 130 -1.97 12.50 -8.43
CA LYS A 130 -2.52 12.89 -9.74
C LYS A 130 -3.61 11.92 -10.20
N ASP A 131 -3.36 10.61 -10.08
CA ASP A 131 -4.35 9.59 -10.46
C ASP A 131 -5.57 9.63 -9.52
N ILE A 132 -5.38 9.82 -8.22
CA ILE A 132 -6.46 9.95 -7.23
C ILE A 132 -7.35 11.14 -7.57
N LYS A 133 -6.75 12.31 -7.85
CA LYS A 133 -7.50 13.51 -8.24
C LYS A 133 -8.35 13.28 -9.49
N LYS A 134 -7.88 12.45 -10.42
CA LYS A 134 -8.54 12.23 -11.70
C LYS A 134 -9.59 11.12 -11.67
N TYR A 135 -9.35 10.03 -10.93
CA TYR A 135 -10.13 8.80 -11.04
C TYR A 135 -10.90 8.41 -9.78
N ALA A 136 -10.48 8.86 -8.60
CA ALA A 136 -11.18 8.55 -7.36
C ALA A 136 -12.49 9.34 -7.24
N LYS A 137 -13.30 8.98 -6.23
CA LYS A 137 -14.49 9.77 -5.90
C LYS A 137 -14.09 11.17 -5.46
N LYS A 138 -14.96 12.13 -5.76
CA LYS A 138 -14.86 13.48 -5.16
C LYS A 138 -14.81 13.34 -3.64
N ASN A 139 -13.87 14.03 -3.01
CA ASN A 139 -13.57 13.93 -1.57
C ASN A 139 -13.11 12.52 -1.11
N ALA A 140 -12.41 11.78 -1.96
CA ALA A 140 -11.70 10.59 -1.54
C ALA A 140 -10.59 10.95 -0.54
N LEU A 141 -10.35 10.04 0.41
CA LEU A 141 -9.26 10.18 1.36
C LEU A 141 -8.08 9.30 0.93
N PHE A 142 -6.90 9.88 0.92
CA PHE A 142 -5.65 9.18 0.71
C PHE A 142 -4.92 9.01 2.04
N LEU A 143 -4.65 7.76 2.40
CA LEU A 143 -3.98 7.35 3.62
C LEU A 143 -2.61 6.77 3.22
N ASN A 144 -1.55 7.52 3.46
CA ASN A 144 -0.20 6.99 3.27
C ASN A 144 0.24 6.25 4.53
N TYR A 145 0.40 4.95 4.41
CA TYR A 145 0.74 4.05 5.51
C TYR A 145 2.21 3.60 5.47
N ALA A 146 2.99 4.19 4.58
CA ALA A 146 4.43 4.01 4.56
C ALA A 146 5.09 4.90 5.61
N ASN A 147 6.16 4.43 6.24
CA ASN A 147 7.01 5.22 7.13
C ASN A 147 8.29 5.60 6.38
N PRO A 148 8.60 6.86 6.31
CA PRO A 148 7.79 8.09 6.36
C PRO A 148 7.05 8.37 5.07
#